data_d211477d35fc7900708b693ce6c2ac98
#
_entry.id   d211477d35fc7900708b693ce6c2ac98
#
_cell.length_a   1.000
_cell.length_b   1.000
_cell.length_c   1.000
_cell.angle_alpha   90.00
_cell.angle_beta   90.00
_cell.angle_gamma   90.00
#
_symmetry.space_group_name_H-M   'P 1'
#
loop_
_entity.id
_entity.type
_entity.pdbx_description
1 polymer ?
#
loop_
_entity_poly.entity_id
_entity_poly.type
_entity_poly.pdbx_seq_one_letter_code
_entity_poly.pdbx_strand_id
1 'polypeptide(L)'
;MRKSILRKFSLVMAAMLFIACLLTGCGATAPEADTEAPKIGSLKYEGQMDLVYATTFDVYYYEGGYALIRIYEDNDYLIIPEGGKVPDGIDESITVLQKPVRNIYLAATSAMALFDAIDAVDSITLSGTQASGWYIDAAVEALNDGRMTYAGKYSQPDYETLIKGGCQLAIESTMIYHTPKVKEMIEDLGIPVMVDRSSNESNPLGRSEWVKLYGVLTGKDAEAEEFFQGQIDLIKDLEGFENTEKTIVYFYVATNGSVIIRNPKDYIPTMIEMA
;
A
#
# COMPACT_ATOMS: atom_id res chain seq x y z
N MET A 1 18.26 -35.97 -63.80
CA MET A 1 19.12 -35.23 -62.82
C MET A 1 18.53 -33.90 -62.35
N ARG A 2 17.90 -33.06 -63.15
CA ARG A 2 17.39 -31.72 -62.75
C ARG A 2 16.26 -31.74 -61.70
N LYS A 3 15.35 -32.70 -61.68
CA LYS A 3 14.23 -32.81 -60.74
C LYS A 3 14.65 -33.23 -59.31
N SER A 4 15.79 -33.95 -59.16
CA SER A 4 16.31 -34.37 -57.84
C SER A 4 16.99 -33.22 -57.10
N ILE A 5 17.63 -32.30 -57.80
CA ILE A 5 18.34 -31.14 -57.26
C ILE A 5 17.32 -30.12 -56.77
N LEU A 6 16.24 -29.82 -57.52
CA LEU A 6 15.18 -28.92 -57.06
C LEU A 6 14.46 -29.43 -55.82
N ARG A 7 14.26 -30.76 -55.66
CA ARG A 7 13.59 -31.33 -54.51
C ARG A 7 14.46 -31.25 -53.24
N LYS A 8 15.78 -31.38 -53.39
CA LYS A 8 16.74 -31.20 -52.28
C LYS A 8 16.87 -29.73 -51.87
N PHE A 9 16.82 -28.80 -52.83
CA PHE A 9 16.84 -27.36 -52.54
C PHE A 9 15.57 -26.90 -51.84
N SER A 10 14.39 -27.39 -52.22
CA SER A 10 13.12 -27.12 -51.59
C SER A 10 13.06 -27.62 -50.15
N LEU A 11 13.65 -28.81 -49.84
CA LEU A 11 13.71 -29.37 -48.49
C LEU A 11 14.64 -28.57 -47.58
N VAL A 12 15.78 -28.10 -48.07
CA VAL A 12 16.73 -27.28 -47.32
C VAL A 12 16.14 -25.88 -47.03
N MET A 13 15.44 -25.30 -47.98
CA MET A 13 14.76 -23.99 -47.79
C MET A 13 13.58 -24.09 -46.81
N ALA A 14 12.82 -25.21 -46.82
CA ALA A 14 11.76 -25.46 -45.86
C ALA A 14 12.32 -25.71 -44.44
N ALA A 15 13.47 -26.38 -44.31
CA ALA A 15 14.16 -26.58 -43.03
C ALA A 15 14.72 -25.26 -42.45
N MET A 16 15.28 -24.37 -43.28
CA MET A 16 15.75 -23.05 -42.87
C MET A 16 14.59 -22.13 -42.45
N LEU A 17 13.45 -22.18 -43.12
CA LEU A 17 12.25 -21.43 -42.69
C LEU A 17 11.69 -21.95 -41.35
N PHE A 18 11.76 -23.26 -41.10
CA PHE A 18 11.29 -23.83 -39.83
C PHE A 18 12.23 -23.50 -38.66
N ILE A 19 13.53 -23.39 -38.90
CA ILE A 19 14.52 -22.97 -37.89
C ILE A 19 14.41 -21.49 -37.60
N ALA A 20 14.08 -20.64 -38.59
CA ALA A 20 13.84 -19.23 -38.40
C ALA A 20 12.57 -18.96 -37.56
N CYS A 21 11.52 -19.78 -37.66
CA CYS A 21 10.32 -19.69 -36.83
C CYS A 21 10.53 -20.15 -35.38
N LEU A 22 11.57 -20.96 -35.10
CA LEU A 22 11.90 -21.39 -33.73
C LEU A 22 12.77 -20.37 -32.97
N LEU A 23 13.34 -19.37 -33.65
CA LEU A 23 14.13 -18.30 -33.06
C LEU A 23 13.35 -17.02 -32.81
N THR A 24 12.13 -16.91 -33.32
CA THR A 24 11.16 -15.89 -32.92
C THR A 24 10.23 -16.47 -31.84
N GLY A 25 10.79 -16.88 -30.72
CA GLY A 25 10.05 -17.01 -29.49
C GLY A 25 9.56 -15.61 -29.14
N CYS A 26 8.30 -15.28 -29.49
CA CYS A 26 7.58 -14.20 -28.83
C CYS A 26 7.48 -14.57 -27.35
N GLY A 27 8.48 -14.16 -26.58
CA GLY A 27 8.23 -13.77 -25.22
C GLY A 27 7.24 -12.61 -25.34
N ALA A 28 5.99 -12.83 -24.98
CA ALA A 28 5.09 -11.74 -24.64
C ALA A 28 5.72 -11.12 -23.38
N THR A 29 6.62 -10.15 -23.56
CA THR A 29 6.86 -9.15 -22.54
C THR A 29 5.50 -8.51 -22.31
N ALA A 30 4.97 -8.73 -21.10
CA ALA A 30 3.95 -7.83 -20.57
C ALA A 30 4.43 -6.39 -20.91
N PRO A 31 3.56 -5.46 -21.26
CA PRO A 31 3.97 -4.08 -21.43
C PRO A 31 4.65 -3.68 -20.13
N GLU A 32 5.98 -3.52 -20.15
CA GLU A 32 6.67 -2.72 -19.16
C GLU A 32 5.94 -1.39 -19.19
N ALA A 33 5.23 -1.09 -18.10
CA ALA A 33 4.81 0.26 -17.85
C ALA A 33 6.13 1.03 -17.73
N ASP A 34 6.43 1.82 -18.77
CA ASP A 34 7.58 2.71 -18.85
C ASP A 34 7.30 3.90 -17.90
N THR A 35 7.20 3.59 -16.62
CA THR A 35 7.19 4.58 -15.55
C THR A 35 8.64 4.76 -15.15
N GLU A 36 9.32 5.66 -15.88
CA GLU A 36 10.61 6.16 -15.45
C GLU A 36 10.49 6.57 -13.97
N ALA A 37 11.37 6.00 -13.11
CA ALA A 37 11.33 6.28 -11.69
C ALA A 37 11.35 7.78 -11.43
N PRO A 38 10.56 8.33 -10.48
CA PRO A 38 10.52 9.75 -10.21
C PRO A 38 11.93 10.29 -9.91
N LYS A 39 12.26 11.44 -10.50
CA LYS A 39 13.55 12.07 -10.26
C LYS A 39 13.52 12.85 -8.95
N ILE A 40 14.38 12.51 -7.99
CA ILE A 40 14.48 13.18 -6.70
C ILE A 40 15.82 13.91 -6.61
N GLY A 41 15.81 15.19 -6.96
CA GLY A 41 17.03 16.02 -6.96
C GLY A 41 18.18 15.35 -7.72
N SER A 42 19.31 15.11 -7.05
CA SER A 42 20.49 14.41 -7.57
C SER A 42 20.61 12.95 -7.11
N LEU A 43 19.63 12.42 -6.35
CA LEU A 43 19.67 11.06 -5.83
C LEU A 43 19.63 10.04 -6.97
N LYS A 44 20.45 8.99 -6.84
CA LYS A 44 20.47 7.89 -7.78
C LYS A 44 19.39 6.87 -7.40
N TYR A 45 18.55 6.52 -8.36
CA TYR A 45 17.55 5.45 -8.20
C TYR A 45 18.23 4.09 -8.03
N GLU A 46 17.75 3.28 -7.08
CA GLU A 46 18.28 1.95 -6.77
C GLU A 46 17.29 0.81 -7.02
N GLY A 47 15.99 1.11 -7.00
CA GLY A 47 14.97 0.10 -7.24
C GLY A 47 13.60 0.52 -6.74
N GLN A 48 12.62 -0.35 -6.96
CA GLN A 48 11.23 -0.18 -6.53
C GLN A 48 10.84 -1.34 -5.62
N MET A 49 9.95 -1.08 -4.67
CA MET A 49 9.34 -2.12 -3.85
C MET A 49 8.57 -3.09 -4.75
N ASP A 50 8.78 -4.39 -4.54
CA ASP A 50 8.00 -5.42 -5.21
C ASP A 50 6.63 -5.54 -4.52
N LEU A 51 5.59 -5.08 -5.22
CA LEU A 51 4.20 -5.18 -4.80
C LEU A 51 3.49 -6.21 -5.65
N VAL A 52 2.90 -7.21 -5.00
CA VAL A 52 2.27 -8.36 -5.66
C VAL A 52 0.76 -8.15 -5.81
N TYR A 53 0.12 -7.52 -4.84
CA TYR A 53 -1.34 -7.39 -4.75
C TYR A 53 -1.82 -5.96 -4.57
N ALA A 54 -1.04 -5.11 -3.90
CA ALA A 54 -1.39 -3.71 -3.71
C ALA A 54 -1.28 -2.94 -5.03
N THR A 55 -2.25 -2.06 -5.29
CA THR A 55 -2.38 -1.33 -6.55
C THR A 55 -2.56 0.16 -6.36
N THR A 56 -2.58 0.64 -5.10
CA THR A 56 -2.91 2.03 -4.78
C THR A 56 -1.72 2.83 -4.28
N PHE A 57 -0.53 2.23 -4.23
CA PHE A 57 0.72 2.93 -3.92
C PHE A 57 1.92 2.28 -4.62
N ASP A 58 3.03 3.04 -4.70
CA ASP A 58 4.37 2.56 -5.06
C ASP A 58 5.40 3.09 -4.08
N VAL A 59 6.54 2.40 -3.97
CA VAL A 59 7.71 2.86 -3.22
C VAL A 59 8.96 2.74 -4.09
N TYR A 60 9.66 3.85 -4.29
CA TYR A 60 10.92 3.93 -5.04
C TYR A 60 12.07 4.18 -4.09
N TYR A 61 13.13 3.40 -4.22
CA TYR A 61 14.32 3.50 -3.37
C TYR A 61 15.45 4.24 -4.08
N TYR A 62 16.17 5.05 -3.31
CA TYR A 62 17.30 5.83 -3.81
C TYR A 62 18.51 5.65 -2.90
N GLU A 63 19.71 5.95 -3.46
CA GLU A 63 20.97 5.86 -2.74
C GLU A 63 20.93 6.59 -1.39
N GLY A 64 21.64 6.03 -0.40
CA GLY A 64 21.69 6.60 0.93
C GLY A 64 20.48 6.31 1.80
N GLY A 65 19.59 5.40 1.40
CA GLY A 65 18.43 4.97 2.19
C GLY A 65 17.23 5.90 2.10
N TYR A 66 17.15 6.73 1.07
CA TYR A 66 15.96 7.53 0.77
C TYR A 66 14.90 6.66 0.09
N ALA A 67 13.63 6.96 0.36
CA ALA A 67 12.51 6.32 -0.32
C ALA A 67 11.45 7.37 -0.70
N LEU A 68 10.86 7.21 -1.89
CA LEU A 68 9.67 7.97 -2.28
C LEU A 68 8.47 7.04 -2.24
N ILE A 69 7.51 7.36 -1.39
CA ILE A 69 6.19 6.73 -1.38
C ILE A 69 5.28 7.57 -2.25
N ARG A 70 4.70 6.95 -3.27
CA ARG A 70 3.64 7.54 -4.10
C ARG A 70 2.32 6.87 -3.74
N ILE A 71 1.35 7.62 -3.28
CA ILE A 71 -0.02 7.13 -3.07
C ILE A 71 -0.90 7.67 -4.18
N TYR A 72 -1.48 6.78 -5.00
CA TYR A 72 -2.31 7.19 -6.13
C TYR A 72 -3.55 7.98 -5.66
N GLU A 73 -3.86 9.08 -6.36
CA GLU A 73 -4.91 10.03 -6.03
C GLU A 73 -4.72 10.74 -4.65
N ASP A 74 -3.48 10.77 -4.13
CA ASP A 74 -3.09 11.57 -2.97
C ASP A 74 -1.78 12.32 -3.28
N ASN A 75 -0.72 12.15 -2.51
CA ASN A 75 0.54 12.86 -2.64
C ASN A 75 1.73 11.90 -2.77
N ASP A 76 2.88 12.48 -3.14
CA ASP A 76 4.19 11.86 -3.05
C ASP A 76 4.86 12.26 -1.72
N TYR A 77 5.47 11.27 -1.03
CA TYR A 77 6.14 11.46 0.26
C TYR A 77 7.59 11.00 0.17
N LEU A 78 8.53 11.93 0.30
CA LEU A 78 9.94 11.61 0.37
C LEU A 78 10.34 11.27 1.81
N ILE A 79 10.71 10.03 2.03
CA ILE A 79 11.18 9.53 3.31
C ILE A 79 12.70 9.69 3.37
N ILE A 80 13.14 10.54 4.27
CA ILE A 80 14.57 10.81 4.52
C ILE A 80 15.06 9.83 5.58
N PRO A 81 16.22 9.16 5.38
CA PRO A 81 16.81 8.29 6.40
C PRO A 81 17.18 9.08 7.66
N GLU A 82 17.27 8.40 8.79
CA GLU A 82 17.65 9.03 10.07
C GLU A 82 18.99 9.76 9.94
N GLY A 83 19.00 11.04 10.34
CA GLY A 83 20.17 11.90 10.19
C GLY A 83 20.47 12.39 8.76
N GLY A 84 19.66 11.98 7.79
CA GLY A 84 19.74 12.45 6.41
C GLY A 84 19.30 13.91 6.26
N LYS A 85 19.62 14.50 5.10
CA LYS A 85 19.24 15.89 4.77
C LYS A 85 18.26 15.88 3.60
N VAL A 86 17.42 16.91 3.52
CA VAL A 86 16.56 17.14 2.34
C VAL A 86 17.48 17.33 1.12
N PRO A 87 17.31 16.56 0.04
CA PRO A 87 18.07 16.74 -1.18
C PRO A 87 17.76 18.09 -1.82
N ASP A 88 18.75 18.71 -2.46
CA ASP A 88 18.53 19.93 -3.23
C ASP A 88 17.71 19.65 -4.50
N GLY A 89 16.82 20.57 -4.86
CA GLY A 89 16.09 20.55 -6.12
C GLY A 89 14.98 19.48 -6.19
N ILE A 90 14.39 19.10 -5.06
CA ILE A 90 13.16 18.33 -5.02
C ILE A 90 11.97 19.20 -5.42
N ASP A 91 10.93 18.59 -5.97
CA ASP A 91 9.69 19.27 -6.31
C ASP A 91 8.97 19.71 -5.02
N GLU A 92 8.46 20.95 -5.01
CA GLU A 92 7.77 21.54 -3.84
C GLU A 92 6.45 20.82 -3.49
N SER A 93 5.89 20.06 -4.42
CA SER A 93 4.70 19.24 -4.19
C SER A 93 4.99 17.98 -3.38
N ILE A 94 6.26 17.56 -3.27
CA ILE A 94 6.65 16.37 -2.51
C ILE A 94 6.70 16.69 -1.03
N THR A 95 5.90 15.97 -0.26
CA THR A 95 5.93 16.05 1.20
C THR A 95 7.16 15.32 1.76
N VAL A 96 7.91 15.99 2.63
CA VAL A 96 9.14 15.43 3.21
C VAL A 96 8.88 14.92 4.63
N LEU A 97 9.26 13.67 4.90
CA LEU A 97 9.15 13.03 6.21
C LEU A 97 10.49 12.43 6.63
N GLN A 98 10.85 12.59 7.92
CA GLN A 98 12.07 12.02 8.48
C GLN A 98 11.80 10.65 9.11
N LYS A 99 12.53 9.61 8.66
CA LYS A 99 12.45 8.24 9.22
C LYS A 99 13.25 8.15 10.55
N PRO A 100 12.75 7.44 11.55
CA PRO A 100 11.41 6.87 11.67
C PRO A 100 10.36 7.94 11.98
N VAL A 101 9.23 7.89 11.27
CA VAL A 101 8.11 8.80 11.56
C VAL A 101 7.48 8.40 12.88
N ARG A 102 7.32 9.38 13.77
CA ARG A 102 6.76 9.23 15.11
C ARG A 102 5.69 10.29 15.36
N ASN A 103 5.07 10.25 16.53
CA ASN A 103 4.01 11.18 16.88
C ASN A 103 2.93 11.28 15.77
N ILE A 104 2.50 10.11 15.32
CA ILE A 104 1.48 10.00 14.29
C ILE A 104 0.10 10.23 14.92
N TYR A 105 -0.72 11.05 14.26
CA TYR A 105 -2.16 11.08 14.48
C TYR A 105 -2.81 10.08 13.52
N LEU A 106 -3.43 9.02 14.07
CA LEU A 106 -4.10 8.00 13.29
C LEU A 106 -5.61 8.14 13.39
N ALA A 107 -6.24 8.57 12.28
CA ALA A 107 -7.68 8.61 12.09
C ALA A 107 -8.16 7.45 11.19
N ALA A 108 -7.29 6.91 10.34
CA ALA A 108 -7.55 5.73 9.51
C ALA A 108 -7.57 4.45 10.36
N THR A 109 -8.73 4.02 10.81
CA THR A 109 -8.87 2.87 11.71
C THR A 109 -8.37 1.56 11.12
N SER A 110 -8.43 1.39 9.79
CA SER A 110 -7.90 0.21 9.08
C SER A 110 -6.40 0.03 9.24
N ALA A 111 -5.65 1.12 9.37
CA ALA A 111 -4.19 1.07 9.44
C ALA A 111 -3.68 0.56 10.81
N MET A 112 -4.44 0.71 11.89
CA MET A 112 -3.98 0.31 13.24
C MET A 112 -3.53 -1.16 13.28
N ALA A 113 -4.26 -2.07 12.64
CA ALA A 113 -3.91 -3.47 12.59
C ALA A 113 -2.58 -3.73 11.85
N LEU A 114 -2.24 -2.88 10.87
CA LEU A 114 -0.98 -2.99 10.12
C LEU A 114 0.19 -2.45 10.95
N PHE A 115 -0.01 -1.39 11.76
CA PHE A 115 0.98 -0.94 12.73
C PHE A 115 1.21 -1.96 13.85
N ASP A 116 0.13 -2.58 14.35
CA ASP A 116 0.21 -3.63 15.37
C ASP A 116 0.98 -4.86 14.86
N ALA A 117 0.72 -5.26 13.63
CA ALA A 117 1.36 -6.41 12.99
C ALA A 117 2.90 -6.32 12.89
N ILE A 118 3.46 -5.12 12.92
CA ILE A 118 4.90 -4.85 12.84
C ILE A 118 5.48 -4.25 14.12
N ASP A 119 4.74 -4.35 15.23
CA ASP A 119 5.14 -3.79 16.54
C ASP A 119 5.51 -2.29 16.43
N ALA A 120 4.67 -1.51 15.75
CA ALA A 120 4.88 -0.08 15.50
C ALA A 120 3.78 0.82 16.11
N VAL A 121 2.89 0.29 16.97
CA VAL A 121 1.81 1.06 17.60
C VAL A 121 2.36 2.25 18.41
N ASP A 122 3.54 2.14 19.00
CA ASP A 122 4.19 3.22 19.74
C ASP A 122 4.62 4.42 18.86
N SER A 123 4.57 4.28 17.54
CA SER A 123 4.73 5.41 16.62
C SER A 123 3.49 6.31 16.57
N ILE A 124 2.34 5.79 17.02
CA ILE A 124 1.05 6.46 17.06
C ILE A 124 0.82 7.01 18.46
N THR A 125 1.00 8.30 18.64
CA THR A 125 0.79 8.96 19.94
C THR A 125 -0.55 9.70 20.04
N LEU A 126 -1.25 9.83 18.91
CA LEU A 126 -2.52 10.54 18.80
C LEU A 126 -3.51 9.69 18.02
N SER A 127 -4.72 9.50 18.56
CA SER A 127 -5.74 8.65 17.96
C SER A 127 -7.00 9.43 17.59
N GLY A 128 -7.53 9.15 16.40
CA GLY A 128 -8.85 9.62 15.96
C GLY A 128 -10.01 8.83 16.57
N THR A 129 -9.73 7.78 17.33
CA THR A 129 -10.72 6.88 17.93
C THR A 129 -10.45 6.72 19.41
N GLN A 130 -11.51 6.75 20.23
CA GLN A 130 -11.40 6.52 21.68
C GLN A 130 -11.10 5.05 22.01
N ALA A 131 -10.57 4.75 23.19
CA ALA A 131 -10.27 3.40 23.63
C ALA A 131 -11.45 2.42 23.49
N SER A 132 -12.67 2.87 23.77
CA SER A 132 -13.88 2.05 23.65
C SER A 132 -14.27 1.71 22.20
N GLY A 133 -13.64 2.35 21.23
CA GLY A 133 -13.87 2.11 19.78
C GLY A 133 -12.79 1.23 19.15
N TRP A 134 -11.75 0.85 19.89
CA TRP A 134 -10.70 -0.06 19.43
C TRP A 134 -10.93 -1.50 19.86
N TYR A 135 -10.56 -2.44 19.00
CA TYR A 135 -10.57 -3.89 19.25
C TYR A 135 -9.15 -4.48 19.18
N ILE A 136 -8.13 -3.63 19.03
CA ILE A 136 -6.71 -3.99 19.01
C ILE A 136 -6.17 -3.67 20.42
N ASP A 137 -5.74 -4.70 21.15
CA ASP A 137 -5.36 -4.59 22.55
C ASP A 137 -4.25 -3.56 22.76
N ALA A 138 -3.22 -3.55 21.91
CA ALA A 138 -2.12 -2.60 22.01
C ALA A 138 -2.59 -1.13 21.92
N ALA A 139 -3.58 -0.83 21.07
CA ALA A 139 -4.16 0.51 20.95
C ALA A 139 -4.99 0.89 22.17
N VAL A 140 -5.77 -0.07 22.71
CA VAL A 140 -6.57 0.12 23.94
C VAL A 140 -5.67 0.37 25.14
N GLU A 141 -4.61 -0.42 25.29
CA GLU A 141 -3.61 -0.27 26.36
C GLU A 141 -2.90 1.07 26.27
N ALA A 142 -2.42 1.46 25.08
CA ALA A 142 -1.72 2.72 24.86
C ALA A 142 -2.58 3.94 25.21
N LEU A 143 -3.88 3.89 24.92
CA LEU A 143 -4.84 4.95 25.29
C LEU A 143 -5.13 4.96 26.80
N ASN A 144 -5.23 3.80 27.45
CA ASN A 144 -5.54 3.69 28.86
C ASN A 144 -4.36 4.08 29.76
N ASP A 145 -3.13 3.79 29.34
CA ASP A 145 -1.92 4.13 30.08
C ASP A 145 -1.31 5.49 29.72
N GLY A 146 -1.90 6.20 28.74
CA GLY A 146 -1.52 7.56 28.34
C GLY A 146 -0.34 7.65 27.38
N ARG A 147 0.16 6.54 26.82
CA ARG A 147 1.14 6.57 25.71
C ARG A 147 0.51 7.13 24.43
N MET A 148 -0.79 6.94 24.26
CA MET A 148 -1.58 7.48 23.15
C MET A 148 -2.70 8.35 23.72
N THR A 149 -3.00 9.47 23.06
CA THR A 149 -4.06 10.42 23.46
C THR A 149 -5.14 10.49 22.37
N TYR A 150 -6.41 10.47 22.77
CA TYR A 150 -7.49 10.75 21.85
C TYR A 150 -7.46 12.23 21.44
N ALA A 151 -7.31 12.51 20.15
CA ALA A 151 -7.16 13.84 19.57
C ALA A 151 -8.35 14.23 18.65
N GLY A 152 -9.53 13.73 18.95
CA GLY A 152 -10.73 14.00 18.13
C GLY A 152 -10.81 13.07 16.90
N LYS A 153 -12.00 12.98 16.30
CA LYS A 153 -12.25 12.14 15.11
C LYS A 153 -11.82 12.84 13.81
N TYR A 154 -11.64 12.09 12.73
CA TYR A 154 -11.24 12.58 11.41
C TYR A 154 -11.96 13.85 10.93
N SER A 155 -13.28 14.00 11.23
CA SER A 155 -14.08 15.14 10.80
C SER A 155 -14.08 16.30 11.79
N GLN A 156 -13.47 16.16 12.94
CA GLN A 156 -13.41 17.14 14.02
C GLN A 156 -12.22 16.84 14.95
N PRO A 157 -10.98 16.95 14.43
CA PRO A 157 -9.78 16.74 15.24
C PRO A 157 -9.61 17.90 16.24
N ASP A 158 -8.95 17.62 17.34
CA ASP A 158 -8.51 18.62 18.30
C ASP A 158 -7.16 19.18 17.85
N TYR A 159 -7.16 20.25 17.11
CA TYR A 159 -5.97 20.89 16.56
C TYR A 159 -4.96 21.31 17.62
N GLU A 160 -5.42 21.73 18.81
CA GLU A 160 -4.55 22.10 19.92
C GLU A 160 -3.79 20.85 20.42
N THR A 161 -4.48 19.74 20.56
CA THR A 161 -3.89 18.46 20.94
C THR A 161 -2.90 17.94 19.88
N LEU A 162 -3.20 18.10 18.58
CA LEU A 162 -2.26 17.75 17.50
C LEU A 162 -0.96 18.55 17.60
N ILE A 163 -1.05 19.87 17.79
CA ILE A 163 0.13 20.76 17.92
C ILE A 163 0.90 20.42 19.19
N LYS A 164 0.25 20.31 20.34
CA LYS A 164 0.89 19.99 21.63
C LYS A 164 1.55 18.63 21.65
N GLY A 165 0.97 17.64 20.95
CA GLY A 165 1.53 16.30 20.79
C GLY A 165 2.71 16.25 19.82
N GLY A 166 3.03 17.38 19.16
CA GLY A 166 4.10 17.41 18.15
C GLY A 166 3.82 16.48 16.98
N CYS A 167 2.57 16.44 16.50
CA CYS A 167 2.16 15.59 15.40
C CYS A 167 3.08 15.78 14.18
N GLN A 168 3.68 14.72 13.69
CA GLN A 168 4.59 14.74 12.53
C GLN A 168 3.90 14.31 11.25
N LEU A 169 2.82 13.52 11.36
CA LEU A 169 2.04 13.00 10.25
C LEU A 169 0.63 12.69 10.73
N ALA A 170 -0.38 13.17 10.01
CA ALA A 170 -1.75 12.72 10.17
C ALA A 170 -2.06 11.66 9.11
N ILE A 171 -2.46 10.46 9.54
CA ILE A 171 -2.91 9.40 8.64
C ILE A 171 -4.43 9.34 8.69
N GLU A 172 -5.04 9.78 7.61
CA GLU A 172 -6.47 9.87 7.43
C GLU A 172 -6.96 8.76 6.48
N SER A 173 -8.23 8.38 6.58
CA SER A 173 -8.87 7.55 5.57
C SER A 173 -9.48 8.41 4.46
N THR A 174 -9.92 7.77 3.37
CA THR A 174 -10.62 8.47 2.27
C THR A 174 -11.90 9.19 2.71
N MET A 175 -12.38 8.97 3.94
CA MET A 175 -13.49 9.74 4.54
C MET A 175 -13.14 11.22 4.71
N ILE A 176 -11.86 11.59 4.77
CA ILE A 176 -11.40 12.98 4.87
C ILE A 176 -11.84 13.81 3.66
N TYR A 177 -12.02 13.20 2.49
CA TYR A 177 -12.49 13.87 1.29
C TYR A 177 -13.93 14.40 1.41
N HIS A 178 -14.72 13.90 2.37
CA HIS A 178 -16.03 14.48 2.70
C HIS A 178 -15.94 15.73 3.59
N THR A 179 -14.75 16.00 4.14
CA THR A 179 -14.47 17.15 4.99
C THR A 179 -13.17 17.85 4.58
N PRO A 180 -13.03 18.32 3.33
CA PRO A 180 -11.76 18.82 2.79
C PRO A 180 -11.16 19.97 3.61
N LYS A 181 -12.01 20.81 4.20
CA LYS A 181 -11.57 21.90 5.08
C LYS A 181 -10.81 21.40 6.32
N VAL A 182 -11.10 20.19 6.80
CA VAL A 182 -10.37 19.60 7.94
C VAL A 182 -8.95 19.23 7.50
N LYS A 183 -8.81 18.62 6.31
CA LYS A 183 -7.51 18.32 5.71
C LYS A 183 -6.68 19.61 5.56
N GLU A 184 -7.25 20.62 4.92
CA GLU A 184 -6.61 21.93 4.72
C GLU A 184 -6.16 22.55 6.06
N MET A 185 -7.00 22.51 7.09
CA MET A 185 -6.65 23.06 8.40
C MET A 185 -5.51 22.31 9.10
N ILE A 186 -5.42 20.99 8.94
CA ILE A 186 -4.28 20.21 9.48
C ILE A 186 -3.00 20.58 8.72
N GLU A 187 -3.07 20.70 7.39
CA GLU A 187 -1.96 21.08 6.54
C GLU A 187 -1.49 22.53 6.81
N ASP A 188 -2.41 23.47 7.04
CA ASP A 188 -2.12 24.87 7.42
C ASP A 188 -1.36 24.97 8.75
N LEU A 189 -1.47 23.96 9.62
CA LEU A 189 -0.67 23.86 10.85
C LEU A 189 0.73 23.32 10.62
N GLY A 190 1.09 23.01 9.36
CA GLY A 190 2.37 22.40 8.99
C GLY A 190 2.44 20.91 9.29
N ILE A 191 1.30 20.25 9.50
CA ILE A 191 1.22 18.81 9.73
C ILE A 191 0.85 18.15 8.39
N PRO A 192 1.72 17.33 7.80
CA PRO A 192 1.41 16.59 6.58
C PRO A 192 0.22 15.64 6.79
N VAL A 193 -0.63 15.51 5.77
CA VAL A 193 -1.77 14.59 5.78
C VAL A 193 -1.57 13.53 4.72
N MET A 194 -1.46 12.28 5.14
CA MET A 194 -1.40 11.09 4.28
C MET A 194 -2.76 10.40 4.28
N VAL A 195 -3.29 10.08 3.11
CA VAL A 195 -4.57 9.36 3.02
C VAL A 195 -4.32 7.87 2.82
N ASP A 196 -4.67 7.08 3.83
CA ASP A 196 -4.70 5.63 3.75
C ASP A 196 -5.75 5.17 2.73
N ARG A 197 -5.32 4.41 1.75
CA ARG A 197 -6.17 3.83 0.70
C ARG A 197 -6.21 2.30 0.76
N SER A 198 -5.68 1.70 1.80
CA SER A 198 -5.69 0.24 1.98
C SER A 198 -7.09 -0.35 1.83
N SER A 199 -8.11 0.36 2.32
CA SER A 199 -9.52 -0.03 2.18
C SER A 199 -10.05 0.01 0.75
N ASN A 200 -9.33 0.63 -0.18
CA ASN A 200 -9.69 0.69 -1.61
C ASN A 200 -9.11 -0.47 -2.41
N GLU A 201 -8.16 -1.22 -1.84
CA GLU A 201 -7.65 -2.44 -2.47
C GLU A 201 -8.78 -3.47 -2.60
N SER A 202 -8.94 -4.00 -3.81
CA SER A 202 -9.94 -5.03 -4.11
C SER A 202 -9.50 -6.42 -3.68
N ASN A 203 -8.18 -6.66 -3.65
CA ASN A 203 -7.60 -7.91 -3.17
C ASN A 203 -7.35 -7.83 -1.65
N PRO A 204 -7.78 -8.82 -0.85
CA PRO A 204 -7.49 -8.86 0.59
C PRO A 204 -6.01 -8.81 0.92
N LEU A 205 -5.16 -9.51 0.16
CA LEU A 205 -3.72 -9.45 0.33
C LEU A 205 -3.15 -8.08 -0.06
N GLY A 206 -3.75 -7.36 -1.03
CA GLY A 206 -3.36 -5.98 -1.32
C GLY A 206 -3.57 -5.05 -0.12
N ARG A 207 -4.66 -5.25 0.65
CA ARG A 207 -4.89 -4.52 1.91
C ARG A 207 -3.82 -4.81 2.95
N SER A 208 -3.43 -6.09 3.09
CA SER A 208 -2.36 -6.50 4.00
C SER A 208 -1.00 -6.00 3.54
N GLU A 209 -0.75 -5.90 2.24
CA GLU A 209 0.53 -5.45 1.66
C GLU A 209 0.84 -3.98 1.97
N TRP A 210 -0.17 -3.17 2.32
CA TRP A 210 0.03 -1.81 2.84
C TRP A 210 0.90 -1.76 4.10
N VAL A 211 1.07 -2.89 4.81
CA VAL A 211 2.01 -3.00 5.92
C VAL A 211 3.43 -2.63 5.51
N LYS A 212 3.84 -2.91 4.27
CA LYS A 212 5.16 -2.56 3.73
C LYS A 212 5.37 -1.04 3.68
N LEU A 213 4.33 -0.28 3.32
CA LEU A 213 4.38 1.19 3.36
C LEU A 213 4.61 1.69 4.80
N TYR A 214 3.90 1.13 5.77
CA TYR A 214 4.09 1.50 7.18
C TYR A 214 5.45 1.05 7.73
N GLY A 215 5.99 -0.07 7.24
CA GLY A 215 7.37 -0.48 7.49
C GLY A 215 8.37 0.60 7.07
N VAL A 216 8.22 1.12 5.85
CA VAL A 216 9.09 2.21 5.33
C VAL A 216 8.99 3.46 6.20
N LEU A 217 7.80 3.87 6.64
CA LEU A 217 7.60 5.04 7.51
C LEU A 217 8.25 4.89 8.88
N THR A 218 8.13 3.70 9.48
CA THR A 218 8.51 3.46 10.88
C THR A 218 9.89 2.84 11.05
N GLY A 219 10.53 2.43 9.95
CA GLY A 219 11.82 1.72 10.00
C GLY A 219 11.69 0.24 10.34
N LYS A 220 10.53 -0.34 10.05
CA LYS A 220 10.17 -1.74 10.31
C LYS A 220 10.01 -2.51 9.00
N ASP A 221 10.90 -2.23 8.02
CA ASP A 221 10.82 -2.80 6.68
C ASP A 221 10.90 -4.34 6.71
N ALA A 222 11.78 -4.90 7.55
CA ALA A 222 11.96 -6.36 7.66
C ALA A 222 10.75 -7.05 8.30
N GLU A 223 10.22 -6.49 9.39
CA GLU A 223 9.03 -7.00 10.06
C GLU A 223 7.81 -6.95 9.14
N ALA A 224 7.70 -5.91 8.32
CA ALA A 224 6.62 -5.75 7.35
C ALA A 224 6.68 -6.82 6.25
N GLU A 225 7.87 -7.11 5.73
CA GLU A 225 8.05 -8.16 4.72
C GLU A 225 7.77 -9.54 5.32
N GLU A 226 8.27 -9.83 6.52
CA GLU A 226 8.02 -11.10 7.22
C GLU A 226 6.52 -11.31 7.47
N PHE A 227 5.83 -10.28 7.99
CA PHE A 227 4.39 -10.35 8.21
C PHE A 227 3.65 -10.62 6.90
N PHE A 228 3.95 -9.86 5.85
CA PHE A 228 3.24 -10.01 4.59
C PHE A 228 3.48 -11.37 3.94
N GLN A 229 4.72 -11.87 3.96
CA GLN A 229 5.04 -13.20 3.47
C GLN A 229 4.27 -14.28 4.24
N GLY A 230 4.14 -14.13 5.56
CA GLY A 230 3.31 -15.00 6.39
C GLY A 230 1.83 -15.02 5.97
N GLN A 231 1.27 -13.88 5.55
CA GLN A 231 -0.10 -13.84 5.02
C GLN A 231 -0.24 -14.60 3.70
N ILE A 232 0.75 -14.47 2.81
CA ILE A 232 0.78 -15.23 1.55
C ILE A 232 0.83 -16.73 1.82
N ASP A 233 1.68 -17.16 2.73
CA ASP A 233 1.87 -18.59 3.03
C ASP A 233 0.60 -19.19 3.66
N LEU A 234 -0.10 -18.46 4.53
CA LEU A 234 -1.40 -18.88 5.07
C LEU A 234 -2.46 -19.08 3.97
N ILE A 235 -2.48 -18.23 2.94
CA ILE A 235 -3.42 -18.39 1.82
C ILE A 235 -3.04 -19.60 0.96
N LYS A 236 -1.74 -19.84 0.72
CA LYS A 236 -1.28 -21.03 -0.02
C LYS A 236 -1.69 -22.34 0.65
N ASP A 237 -1.75 -22.36 1.99
CA ASP A 237 -2.21 -23.54 2.74
C ASP A 237 -3.70 -23.85 2.49
N LEU A 238 -4.47 -22.86 1.99
CA LEU A 238 -5.87 -23.06 1.58
C LEU A 238 -5.99 -23.56 0.12
N GLU A 239 -4.92 -23.44 -0.67
CA GLU A 239 -4.90 -23.98 -2.03
C GLU A 239 -5.01 -25.51 -2.00
N GLY A 240 -6.03 -26.02 -2.64
CA GLY A 240 -6.26 -27.48 -2.71
C GLY A 240 -7.44 -27.97 -1.86
N PHE A 241 -8.11 -27.08 -1.15
CA PHE A 241 -9.42 -27.43 -0.61
C PHE A 241 -10.42 -27.67 -1.75
N GLU A 242 -11.13 -28.80 -1.66
CA GLU A 242 -12.15 -29.14 -2.66
C GLU A 242 -13.33 -28.18 -2.56
N ASN A 243 -13.67 -27.57 -3.70
CA ASN A 243 -14.83 -26.66 -3.76
C ASN A 243 -16.11 -27.42 -3.36
N THR A 244 -16.79 -26.95 -2.33
CA THR A 244 -18.03 -27.55 -1.85
C THR A 244 -19.23 -27.29 -2.75
N GLU A 245 -19.09 -26.50 -3.82
CA GLU A 245 -20.14 -26.06 -4.75
C GLU A 245 -21.34 -25.39 -4.07
N LYS A 246 -21.15 -24.89 -2.85
CA LYS A 246 -22.17 -24.15 -2.12
C LYS A 246 -22.25 -22.71 -2.61
N THR A 247 -23.45 -22.21 -2.80
CA THR A 247 -23.66 -20.79 -3.10
C THR A 247 -23.68 -19.99 -1.79
N ILE A 248 -22.83 -18.95 -1.72
CA ILE A 248 -22.79 -18.01 -0.61
C ILE A 248 -23.37 -16.68 -1.08
N VAL A 249 -24.24 -16.06 -0.29
CA VAL A 249 -24.74 -14.70 -0.51
C VAL A 249 -24.33 -13.84 0.67
N TYR A 250 -23.51 -12.81 0.41
CA TYR A 250 -23.14 -11.81 1.40
C TYR A 250 -23.95 -10.54 1.20
N PHE A 251 -24.74 -10.15 2.22
CA PHE A 251 -25.53 -8.93 2.20
C PHE A 251 -25.66 -8.33 3.60
N TYR A 252 -26.04 -7.06 3.67
CA TYR A 252 -26.49 -6.45 4.92
C TYR A 252 -27.78 -5.65 4.69
N VAL A 253 -28.52 -5.46 5.76
CA VAL A 253 -29.74 -4.66 5.74
C VAL A 253 -29.44 -3.27 6.29
N ALA A 254 -29.63 -2.26 5.47
CA ALA A 254 -29.45 -0.88 5.87
C ALA A 254 -30.58 -0.42 6.81
N THR A 255 -30.37 0.66 7.53
CA THR A 255 -31.34 1.22 8.51
C THR A 255 -32.68 1.61 7.90
N ASN A 256 -32.72 1.86 6.58
CA ASN A 256 -33.94 2.13 5.82
C ASN A 256 -34.67 0.86 5.32
N GLY A 257 -34.16 -0.34 5.70
CA GLY A 257 -34.71 -1.63 5.28
C GLY A 257 -34.24 -2.12 3.91
N SER A 258 -33.40 -1.40 3.19
CA SER A 258 -32.85 -1.85 1.91
C SER A 258 -31.83 -2.96 2.11
N VAL A 259 -31.86 -3.98 1.24
CA VAL A 259 -30.83 -5.02 1.19
C VAL A 259 -29.70 -4.54 0.28
N ILE A 260 -28.50 -4.51 0.82
CA ILE A 260 -27.29 -4.12 0.10
C ILE A 260 -26.43 -5.35 -0.17
N ILE A 261 -26.15 -5.60 -1.43
CA ILE A 261 -25.26 -6.69 -1.87
C ILE A 261 -23.93 -6.06 -2.29
N ARG A 262 -22.84 -6.72 -1.94
CA ARG A 262 -21.50 -6.28 -2.37
C ARG A 262 -21.27 -6.56 -3.85
N ASN A 263 -20.50 -5.67 -4.49
CA ASN A 263 -20.03 -5.89 -5.85
C ASN A 263 -19.17 -7.17 -5.89
N PRO A 264 -19.35 -8.07 -6.88
CA PRO A 264 -18.52 -9.28 -6.99
C PRO A 264 -17.01 -9.05 -7.04
N LYS A 265 -16.59 -7.84 -7.43
CA LYS A 265 -15.17 -7.44 -7.46
C LYS A 265 -14.70 -6.75 -6.17
N ASP A 266 -15.53 -6.67 -5.15
CA ASP A 266 -15.13 -6.14 -3.84
C ASP A 266 -14.29 -7.19 -3.08
N TYR A 267 -13.50 -6.74 -2.12
CA TYR A 267 -12.58 -7.60 -1.36
C TYR A 267 -13.28 -8.74 -0.61
N ILE A 268 -14.51 -8.53 -0.09
CA ILE A 268 -15.24 -9.60 0.63
C ILE A 268 -15.62 -10.76 -0.28
N PRO A 269 -16.25 -10.57 -1.46
CA PRO A 269 -16.42 -11.66 -2.41
C PRO A 269 -15.09 -12.31 -2.82
N THR A 270 -14.05 -11.54 -3.05
CA THR A 270 -12.72 -12.08 -3.36
C THR A 270 -12.20 -12.97 -2.22
N MET A 271 -12.34 -12.55 -0.95
CA MET A 271 -11.99 -13.40 0.20
C MET A 271 -12.77 -14.72 0.22
N ILE A 272 -14.08 -14.67 -0.11
CA ILE A 272 -14.93 -15.87 -0.15
C ILE A 272 -14.49 -16.81 -1.26
N GLU A 273 -14.05 -16.27 -2.40
CA GLU A 273 -13.51 -17.06 -3.52
C GLU A 273 -12.14 -17.70 -3.19
N MET A 274 -11.35 -17.06 -2.34
CA MET A 274 -10.04 -17.56 -1.93
C MET A 274 -10.13 -18.65 -0.86
N ALA A 275 -11.22 -18.72 -0.12
CA ALA A 275 -11.49 -19.70 0.95
C ALA A 275 -12.24 -20.94 0.45
#